data_6322ff010aed77c7ea537cdac707fbfc
#
_entry.id   6322ff010aed77c7ea537cdac707fbfc
#
_cell.length_a   1.000
_cell.length_b   1.000
_cell.length_c   1.000
_cell.angle_alpha   90.00
_cell.angle_beta   90.00
_cell.angle_gamma   90.00
#
_symmetry.space_group_name_H-M   'P 1'
#
loop_
_entity.id
_entity.type
_entity.pdbx_description
1 polymer ?
#
loop_
_entity_poly.entity_id
_entity_poly.type
_entity_poly.pdbx_seq_one_letter_code
_entity_poly.pdbx_strand_id
1 'polypeptide(L)'
;MNNIYLESGYLDIAAILHFNKPFTFIVGGRGIGKTYGALKYIVDNKIPFMLMRRTQTQTDLINKPEFSPFKSVADDLDRDIAVSSNSKYSSIVYLDDEPLGYTCALSTISNMRGFDASNVKLLVYDEFIPERHERPIKGEGAAFLNAYETVN
;
A
#
# COMPACT_ATOMS: atom_id res chain seq x y z
N MET A 1 -15.36 -4.37 -23.55
CA MET A 1 -14.54 -4.64 -22.36
C MET A 1 -13.58 -3.49 -22.18
N ASN A 2 -13.62 -2.83 -21.02
CA ASN A 2 -12.61 -1.81 -20.74
C ASN A 2 -11.27 -2.51 -20.57
N ASN A 3 -10.29 -2.09 -21.35
CA ASN A 3 -8.93 -2.62 -21.22
C ASN A 3 -8.34 -2.11 -19.88
N ILE A 4 -7.97 -3.04 -19.00
CA ILE A 4 -7.33 -2.75 -17.70
C ILE A 4 -5.82 -2.87 -17.76
N TYR A 5 -5.25 -3.00 -18.96
CA TYR A 5 -3.81 -3.08 -19.19
C TYR A 5 -3.35 -1.90 -20.06
N LEU A 6 -2.20 -1.37 -19.71
CA LEU A 6 -1.45 -0.42 -20.53
C LEU A 6 -0.86 -1.13 -21.77
N GLU A 7 -0.45 -0.37 -22.77
CA GLU A 7 0.26 -0.92 -23.95
C GLU A 7 1.54 -1.67 -23.56
N SER A 8 2.17 -1.31 -22.44
CA SER A 8 3.32 -2.00 -21.88
C SER A 8 3.04 -3.40 -21.32
N GLY A 9 1.76 -3.79 -21.20
CA GLY A 9 1.32 -5.03 -20.58
C GLY A 9 1.18 -4.97 -19.04
N TYR A 10 1.51 -3.84 -18.42
CA TYR A 10 1.26 -3.63 -16.98
C TYR A 10 -0.19 -3.22 -16.71
N LEU A 11 -0.62 -3.41 -15.46
CA LEU A 11 -1.96 -3.00 -15.03
C LEU A 11 -2.13 -1.48 -15.09
N ASP A 12 -3.26 -1.05 -15.65
CA ASP A 12 -3.72 0.34 -15.58
C ASP A 12 -4.57 0.54 -14.31
N ILE A 13 -3.92 0.98 -13.25
CA ILE A 13 -4.57 1.20 -11.95
C ILE A 13 -5.61 2.32 -12.04
N ALA A 14 -5.40 3.35 -12.86
CA ALA A 14 -6.38 4.41 -13.04
C ALA A 14 -7.69 3.86 -13.64
N ALA A 15 -7.59 3.01 -14.68
CA ALA A 15 -8.76 2.35 -15.27
C ALA A 15 -9.47 1.43 -14.26
N ILE A 16 -8.73 0.71 -13.43
CA ILE A 16 -9.29 -0.17 -12.40
C ILE A 16 -10.03 0.64 -11.33
N LEU A 17 -9.45 1.73 -10.83
CA LEU A 17 -10.07 2.58 -9.81
C LEU A 17 -11.26 3.37 -10.35
N HIS A 18 -11.33 3.57 -11.68
CA HIS A 18 -12.48 4.20 -12.32
C HIS A 18 -13.79 3.41 -12.12
N PHE A 19 -13.73 2.11 -11.84
CA PHE A 19 -14.92 1.34 -11.46
C PHE A 19 -15.58 1.81 -10.17
N ASN A 20 -14.91 2.66 -9.40
CA ASN A 20 -15.42 3.32 -8.20
C ASN A 20 -16.09 2.36 -7.21
N LYS A 21 -15.41 1.26 -6.90
CA LYS A 21 -15.85 0.28 -5.92
C LYS A 21 -15.17 0.51 -4.57
N PRO A 22 -15.88 0.31 -3.44
CA PRO A 22 -15.27 0.43 -2.12
C PRO A 22 -14.11 -0.55 -1.91
N PHE A 23 -14.19 -1.73 -2.50
CA PHE A 23 -13.13 -2.73 -2.49
C PHE A 23 -12.80 -3.20 -3.89
N THR A 24 -11.51 -3.27 -4.21
CA THR A 24 -11.00 -3.80 -5.47
C THR A 24 -9.90 -4.82 -5.19
N PHE A 25 -10.12 -6.06 -5.57
CA PHE A 25 -9.14 -7.14 -5.41
C PHE A 25 -8.43 -7.38 -6.73
N ILE A 26 -7.10 -7.24 -6.73
CA ILE A 26 -6.25 -7.49 -7.90
C ILE A 26 -5.43 -8.74 -7.62
N VAL A 27 -5.78 -9.83 -8.29
CA VAL A 27 -5.09 -11.11 -8.18
C VAL A 27 -4.46 -11.46 -9.52
N GLY A 28 -3.20 -11.86 -9.49
CA GLY A 28 -2.46 -12.20 -10.71
C GLY A 28 -1.01 -12.53 -10.42
N GLY A 29 -0.30 -12.97 -11.45
CA GLY A 29 1.11 -13.35 -11.37
C GLY A 29 2.03 -12.24 -10.85
N ARG A 30 3.25 -12.62 -10.53
CA ARG A 30 4.32 -11.66 -10.24
C ARG A 30 4.69 -10.88 -11.51
N GLY A 31 5.15 -9.63 -11.34
CA GLY A 31 5.68 -8.83 -12.43
C GLY A 31 4.65 -8.14 -13.32
N ILE A 32 3.34 -8.26 -13.06
CA ILE A 32 2.30 -7.55 -13.82
C ILE A 32 2.06 -6.10 -13.34
N GLY A 33 2.88 -5.62 -12.43
CA GLY A 33 2.86 -4.22 -11.99
C GLY A 33 1.80 -3.87 -10.94
N LYS A 34 1.31 -4.82 -10.15
CA LYS A 34 0.29 -4.54 -9.11
C LYS A 34 0.75 -3.47 -8.12
N THR A 35 1.81 -3.74 -7.38
CA THR A 35 2.35 -2.83 -6.37
C THR A 35 2.92 -1.58 -7.01
N TYR A 36 3.75 -1.73 -8.03
CA TYR A 36 4.34 -0.60 -8.76
C TYR A 36 3.27 0.33 -9.33
N GLY A 37 2.27 -0.21 -10.02
CA GLY A 37 1.19 0.58 -10.62
C GLY A 37 0.36 1.32 -9.58
N ALA A 38 0.04 0.69 -8.44
CA ALA A 38 -0.69 1.34 -7.35
C ALA A 38 0.12 2.51 -6.77
N LEU A 39 1.39 2.30 -6.47
CA LEU A 39 2.25 3.34 -5.90
C LEU A 39 2.54 4.47 -6.90
N LYS A 40 2.76 4.13 -8.18
CA LYS A 40 2.91 5.14 -9.23
C LYS A 40 1.68 6.02 -9.35
N TYR A 41 0.49 5.43 -9.38
CA TYR A 41 -0.77 6.16 -9.43
C TYR A 41 -0.94 7.10 -8.23
N ILE A 42 -0.61 6.62 -7.02
CA ILE A 42 -0.63 7.41 -5.78
C ILE A 42 0.30 8.62 -5.88
N VAL A 43 1.53 8.42 -6.32
CA VAL A 43 2.55 9.49 -6.40
C VAL A 43 2.20 10.49 -7.49
N ASP A 44 1.81 10.02 -8.68
CA ASP A 44 1.41 10.90 -9.80
C ASP A 44 0.24 11.82 -9.44
N ASN A 45 -0.71 11.32 -8.66
CA ASN A 45 -1.91 12.05 -8.27
C ASN A 45 -1.86 12.64 -6.85
N LYS A 46 -0.74 12.47 -6.14
CA LYS A 46 -0.54 12.92 -4.76
C LYS A 46 -1.69 12.52 -3.82
N ILE A 47 -2.07 11.25 -3.86
CA ILE A 47 -3.19 10.72 -3.08
C ILE A 47 -2.71 10.36 -1.68
N PRO A 48 -3.26 10.94 -0.62
CA PRO A 48 -3.00 10.49 0.75
C PRO A 48 -3.39 9.02 0.91
N PHE A 49 -2.47 8.20 1.37
CA PHE A 49 -2.64 6.76 1.35
C PHE A 49 -2.13 6.05 2.60
N MET A 50 -2.55 4.81 2.76
CA MET A 50 -1.96 3.86 3.69
C MET A 50 -1.57 2.59 2.94
N LEU A 51 -0.30 2.23 3.00
CA LEU A 51 0.22 0.96 2.48
C LEU A 51 0.30 -0.04 3.63
N MET A 52 -0.43 -1.12 3.51
CA MET A 52 -0.49 -2.17 4.51
C MET A 52 0.05 -3.50 3.96
N ARG A 53 0.83 -4.20 4.76
CA ARG A 53 1.21 -5.60 4.56
C ARG A 53 0.72 -6.46 5.71
N ARG A 54 0.78 -7.78 5.57
CA ARG A 54 0.22 -8.71 6.57
C ARG A 54 0.95 -8.65 7.91
N THR A 55 2.27 -8.66 7.90
CA THR A 55 3.10 -8.78 9.12
C THR A 55 3.99 -7.56 9.33
N GLN A 56 4.36 -7.31 10.60
CA GLN A 56 5.29 -6.23 10.92
C GLN A 56 6.64 -6.42 10.23
N THR A 57 7.15 -7.65 10.17
CA THR A 57 8.41 -7.95 9.48
C THR A 57 8.37 -7.56 8.01
N GLN A 58 7.27 -7.86 7.30
CA GLN A 58 7.09 -7.46 5.91
C GLN A 58 7.00 -5.94 5.75
N THR A 59 6.35 -5.28 6.70
CA THR A 59 6.23 -3.81 6.69
C THR A 59 7.57 -3.14 7.01
N ASP A 60 8.35 -3.68 7.92
CA ASP A 60 9.67 -3.15 8.27
C ASP A 60 10.65 -3.21 7.09
N LEU A 61 10.48 -4.15 6.16
CA LEU A 61 11.27 -4.21 4.92
C LEU A 61 11.02 -3.00 4.01
N ILE A 62 9.86 -2.38 4.07
CA ILE A 62 9.57 -1.17 3.28
C ILE A 62 10.52 -0.03 3.63
N ASN A 63 10.96 0.03 4.88
CA ASN A 63 11.86 1.07 5.38
C ASN A 63 13.33 0.84 4.96
N LYS A 64 13.65 -0.32 4.39
CA LYS A 64 14.99 -0.66 3.93
C LYS A 64 15.13 -0.35 2.44
N PRO A 65 16.11 0.47 2.02
CA PRO A 65 16.25 0.89 0.61
C PRO A 65 16.26 -0.26 -0.38
N GLU A 66 16.89 -1.39 -0.03
CA GLU A 66 17.03 -2.55 -0.92
C GLU A 66 15.69 -3.28 -1.19
N PHE A 67 14.73 -3.14 -0.27
CA PHE A 67 13.45 -3.83 -0.32
C PHE A 67 12.26 -2.89 -0.49
N SER A 68 12.51 -1.58 -0.54
CA SER A 68 11.44 -0.58 -0.62
C SER A 68 10.73 -0.66 -1.98
N PRO A 69 9.39 -0.82 -1.99
CA PRO A 69 8.63 -0.80 -3.22
C PRO A 69 8.57 0.60 -3.85
N PHE A 70 8.93 1.64 -3.10
CA PHE A 70 8.96 3.02 -3.58
C PHE A 70 10.18 3.34 -4.44
N LYS A 71 11.26 2.56 -4.34
CA LYS A 71 12.50 2.86 -5.06
C LYS A 71 12.30 2.96 -6.57
N SER A 72 11.68 1.96 -7.18
CA SER A 72 11.44 1.95 -8.64
C SER A 72 10.55 3.12 -9.07
N VAL A 73 9.55 3.46 -8.26
CA VAL A 73 8.64 4.59 -8.54
C VAL A 73 9.39 5.91 -8.44
N ALA A 74 10.23 6.08 -7.41
CA ALA A 74 11.04 7.28 -7.22
C ALA A 74 12.00 7.49 -8.39
N ASP A 75 12.71 6.43 -8.80
CA ASP A 75 13.65 6.47 -9.92
C ASP A 75 12.94 6.80 -11.24
N ASP A 76 11.83 6.14 -11.54
CA ASP A 76 11.10 6.32 -12.79
C ASP A 76 10.42 7.69 -12.92
N LEU A 77 9.99 8.27 -11.81
CA LEU A 77 9.32 9.57 -11.78
C LEU A 77 10.25 10.73 -11.47
N ASP A 78 11.55 10.46 -11.22
CA ASP A 78 12.53 11.47 -10.79
C ASP A 78 12.01 12.27 -9.59
N ARG A 79 11.50 11.57 -8.58
CA ARG A 79 10.93 12.14 -7.35
C ARG A 79 11.68 11.63 -6.13
N ASP A 80 11.73 12.45 -5.11
CA ASP A 80 12.26 12.02 -3.81
C ASP A 80 11.16 11.39 -2.98
N ILE A 81 11.32 10.09 -2.65
CA ILE A 81 10.40 9.37 -1.79
C ILE A 81 11.19 8.82 -0.61
N ALA A 82 10.90 9.30 0.58
CA ALA A 82 11.52 8.88 1.82
C ALA A 82 10.50 8.21 2.76
N VAL A 83 10.95 7.20 3.48
CA VAL A 83 10.15 6.51 4.51
C VAL A 83 10.84 6.69 5.84
N SER A 84 10.13 7.26 6.80
CA SER A 84 10.64 7.54 8.15
C SER A 84 9.76 6.88 9.21
N SER A 85 10.38 6.27 10.20
CA SER A 85 9.65 5.67 11.33
C SER A 85 8.87 6.75 12.09
N ASN A 86 7.58 6.54 12.27
CA ASN A 86 6.69 7.39 13.06
C ASN A 86 6.45 6.83 14.45
N SER A 87 6.33 5.51 14.53
CA SER A 87 6.18 4.76 15.77
C SER A 87 6.73 3.34 15.59
N LYS A 88 6.64 2.51 16.63
CA LYS A 88 7.00 1.08 16.52
C LYS A 88 6.20 0.34 15.44
N TYR A 89 4.99 0.80 15.12
CA TYR A 89 4.03 0.08 14.26
C TYR A 89 3.70 0.80 12.96
N SER A 90 4.21 2.01 12.75
CA SER A 90 3.91 2.80 11.56
C SER A 90 5.09 3.63 11.09
N SER A 91 5.12 3.92 9.81
CA SER A 91 6.06 4.87 9.21
C SER A 91 5.31 5.91 8.39
N ILE A 92 5.91 7.07 8.20
CA ILE A 92 5.41 8.10 7.30
C ILE A 92 6.18 8.04 5.99
N VAL A 93 5.46 8.12 4.89
CA VAL A 93 6.02 8.23 3.55
C VAL A 93 5.97 9.69 3.12
N TYR A 94 7.12 10.24 2.77
CA TYR A 94 7.28 11.62 2.28
C TYR A 94 7.51 11.61 0.79
N LEU A 95 6.86 12.52 0.10
CA LEU A 95 7.10 12.83 -1.31
C LEU A 95 7.65 14.25 -1.40
N ASP A 96 8.88 14.39 -1.88
CA ASP A 96 9.57 15.67 -1.98
C ASP A 96 9.51 16.49 -0.65
N ASP A 97 9.86 15.83 0.45
CA ASP A 97 9.84 16.32 1.83
C ASP A 97 8.45 16.59 2.44
N GLU A 98 7.37 16.37 1.68
CA GLU A 98 6.01 16.54 2.20
C GLU A 98 5.39 15.18 2.57
N PRO A 99 4.73 15.05 3.72
CA PRO A 99 4.08 13.81 4.11
C PRO A 99 2.94 13.47 3.15
N LEU A 100 2.96 12.25 2.59
CA LEU A 100 1.94 11.78 1.65
C LEU A 100 1.13 10.61 2.20
N GLY A 101 1.76 9.71 2.92
CA GLY A 101 1.07 8.50 3.38
C GLY A 101 1.75 7.81 4.53
N TYR A 102 1.22 6.63 4.85
CA TYR A 102 1.66 5.82 5.98
C TYR A 102 1.89 4.38 5.55
N THR A 103 2.75 3.69 6.30
CA THR A 103 2.87 2.23 6.21
C THR A 103 2.52 1.60 7.53
N CYS A 104 1.87 0.44 7.52
CA CYS A 104 1.54 -0.32 8.72
C CYS A 104 1.41 -1.81 8.40
N ALA A 105 1.31 -2.63 9.44
CA ALA A 105 1.05 -4.06 9.33
C ALA A 105 -0.35 -4.41 9.84
N LEU A 106 -1.06 -5.30 9.14
CA LEU A 106 -2.35 -5.79 9.60
C LEU A 106 -2.25 -6.48 10.96
N SER A 107 -1.18 -7.26 11.17
CA SER A 107 -0.95 -7.98 12.44
C SER A 107 -0.85 -7.09 13.68
N THR A 108 -0.52 -5.82 13.49
CA THR A 108 -0.30 -4.86 14.60
C THR A 108 -1.23 -3.65 14.53
N ILE A 109 -2.21 -3.66 13.63
CA ILE A 109 -3.11 -2.52 13.43
C ILE A 109 -3.88 -2.13 14.69
N SER A 110 -4.23 -3.09 15.53
CA SER A 110 -4.90 -2.86 16.82
C SER A 110 -4.05 -2.05 17.81
N ASN A 111 -2.71 -2.04 17.64
CA ASN A 111 -1.79 -1.26 18.46
C ASN A 111 -1.73 0.22 18.03
N MET A 112 -2.34 0.56 16.91
CA MET A 112 -2.43 1.92 16.38
C MET A 112 -3.72 2.64 16.82
N ARG A 113 -4.32 2.23 17.93
CA ARG A 113 -5.52 2.89 18.48
C ARG A 113 -5.26 4.37 18.71
N GLY A 114 -6.19 5.20 18.24
CA GLY A 114 -6.04 6.66 18.30
C GLY A 114 -5.17 7.26 17.19
N PHE A 115 -4.69 6.47 16.25
CA PHE A 115 -4.05 6.98 15.05
C PHE A 115 -5.09 7.69 14.16
N ASP A 116 -4.84 8.96 13.87
CA ASP A 116 -5.72 9.72 12.98
C ASP A 116 -5.36 9.45 11.52
N ALA A 117 -6.21 8.71 10.85
CA ALA A 117 -6.10 8.41 9.42
C ALA A 117 -7.20 9.13 8.60
N SER A 118 -7.80 10.17 9.14
CA SER A 118 -8.92 10.89 8.50
C SER A 118 -8.59 11.50 7.13
N ASN A 119 -7.32 11.77 6.87
CA ASN A 119 -6.85 12.29 5.59
C ASN A 119 -6.57 11.20 4.55
N VAL A 120 -6.52 9.92 4.93
CA VAL A 120 -6.25 8.82 4.01
C VAL A 120 -7.41 8.64 3.03
N LYS A 121 -7.10 8.60 1.74
CA LYS A 121 -8.08 8.43 0.65
C LYS A 121 -8.00 7.08 -0.03
N LEU A 122 -6.89 6.37 0.13
CA LEU A 122 -6.68 5.06 -0.48
C LEU A 122 -5.91 4.15 0.47
N LEU A 123 -6.50 2.99 0.77
CA LEU A 123 -5.84 1.90 1.48
C LEU A 123 -5.36 0.86 0.46
N VAL A 124 -4.06 0.63 0.42
CA VAL A 124 -3.44 -0.42 -0.40
C VAL A 124 -3.00 -1.56 0.52
N TYR A 125 -3.62 -2.72 0.37
CA TYR A 125 -3.22 -3.92 1.09
C TYR A 125 -2.44 -4.83 0.16
N ASP A 126 -1.13 -4.73 0.22
CA ASP A 126 -0.20 -5.45 -0.64
C ASP A 126 0.19 -6.79 -0.04
N GLU A 127 0.44 -7.79 -0.90
CA GLU A 127 0.83 -9.15 -0.51
C GLU A 127 -0.13 -9.80 0.51
N PHE A 128 -1.43 -9.62 0.32
CA PHE A 128 -2.45 -10.08 1.26
C PHE A 128 -2.69 -11.61 1.25
N ILE A 129 -2.20 -12.34 0.25
CA ILE A 129 -2.26 -13.80 0.20
C ILE A 129 -0.99 -14.36 0.85
N PRO A 130 -1.12 -15.12 1.96
CA PRO A 130 0.04 -15.70 2.63
C PRO A 130 0.73 -16.76 1.76
N GLU A 131 2.04 -16.83 1.86
CA GLU A 131 2.82 -17.95 1.33
C GLU A 131 2.50 -19.23 2.13
N ARG A 132 2.73 -20.43 1.53
CA ARG A 132 2.39 -21.71 2.17
C ARG A 132 3.03 -21.92 3.54
N HIS A 133 4.21 -21.33 3.78
CA HIS A 133 4.95 -21.43 5.04
C HIS A 133 4.55 -20.37 6.07
N GLU A 134 3.79 -19.35 5.66
CA GLU A 134 3.36 -18.28 6.55
C GLU A 134 2.14 -18.72 7.37
N ARG A 135 2.15 -18.32 8.64
CA ARG A 135 1.00 -18.58 9.54
C ARG A 135 -0.14 -17.61 9.24
N PRO A 136 -1.39 -18.10 9.23
CA PRO A 136 -2.55 -17.22 9.19
C PRO A 136 -2.56 -16.27 10.39
N ILE A 137 -3.00 -15.03 10.17
CA ILE A 137 -3.26 -14.08 11.25
C ILE A 137 -4.65 -14.39 11.80
N LYS A 138 -4.75 -14.58 13.12
CA LYS A 138 -6.04 -14.85 13.77
C LYS A 138 -6.99 -13.66 13.55
N GLY A 139 -8.17 -13.92 12.99
CA GLY A 139 -9.16 -12.89 12.73
C GLY A 139 -8.76 -11.90 11.64
N GLU A 140 -7.95 -12.32 10.66
CA GLU A 140 -7.37 -11.46 9.62
C GLU A 140 -8.42 -10.63 8.87
N GLY A 141 -9.56 -11.23 8.50
CA GLY A 141 -10.65 -10.52 7.85
C GLY A 141 -11.27 -9.44 8.72
N ALA A 142 -11.51 -9.71 9.99
CA ALA A 142 -12.03 -8.72 10.94
C ALA A 142 -11.02 -7.60 11.19
N ALA A 143 -9.72 -7.92 11.29
CA ALA A 143 -8.66 -6.92 11.42
C ALA A 143 -8.59 -6.01 10.19
N PHE A 144 -8.76 -6.56 8.99
CA PHE A 144 -8.80 -5.77 7.75
C PHE A 144 -10.00 -4.84 7.72
N LEU A 145 -11.19 -5.31 8.08
CA LEU A 145 -12.39 -4.46 8.14
C LEU A 145 -12.24 -3.34 9.18
N ASN A 146 -11.67 -3.63 10.33
CA ASN A 146 -11.36 -2.60 11.34
C ASN A 146 -10.36 -1.56 10.81
N ALA A 147 -9.33 -1.99 10.07
CA ALA A 147 -8.40 -1.08 9.41
C ALA A 147 -9.11 -0.18 8.39
N TYR A 148 -9.99 -0.76 7.58
CA TYR A 148 -10.80 0.00 6.63
C TYR A 148 -11.69 1.04 7.32
N GLU A 149 -12.36 0.67 8.40
CA GLU A 149 -13.20 1.60 9.18
C GLU A 149 -12.37 2.73 9.82
N THR A 150 -11.11 2.47 10.17
CA THR A 150 -10.21 3.49 10.74
C THR A 150 -9.87 4.58 9.72
N VAL A 151 -9.77 4.25 8.44
CA VAL A 151 -9.42 5.19 7.35
C VAL A 151 -10.64 5.74 6.62
N ASN A 152 -11.80 5.25 6.93
CA ASN A 152 -13.06 5.63 6.32
C ASN A 152 -13.90 6.44 7.32
#